data_f7a341eb2ede305ce50aa445f793c5a6
#
_entry.id   f7a341eb2ede305ce50aa445f793c5a6
#
_cell.length_a   1.000
_cell.length_b   1.000
_cell.length_c   1.000
_cell.angle_alpha   90.00
_cell.angle_beta   90.00
_cell.angle_gamma   90.00
#
_symmetry.space_group_name_H-M   'P 1'
#
loop_
_entity.id
_entity.type
_entity.pdbx_description
1 polymer ?
#
loop_
_entity_poly.entity_id
_entity_poly.type
_entity_poly.pdbx_seq_one_letter_code
_entity_poly.pdbx_strand_id
1 'polypeptide(L)'
;MNTEQHLIAFKNYMNYRRYSENTIKTYSDALEVFFRFFQNKKLESLTIEDIIQFNNDYIMRKNLSSSYQNQVINAVKLFYRNRFNKTMEVDFIQRPKREKRLPNVLSKAEVKAILESPTNLKHRAMLSLIYACGLRRSELLNLTLKDVLSDRNLLFIQQSKGKKDRVVPIGNKLIEMLRDYYKAFKPKTWLFEGQFPSTKYSEKSLENVLK
;
A
#
# COMPACT_ATOMS: atom_id res chain seq x y z
N MET A 1 -19.29 23.09 -12.60
CA MET A 1 -18.39 22.01 -13.12
C MET A 1 -19.07 20.68 -12.91
N ASN A 2 -18.91 19.73 -13.85
CA ASN A 2 -19.38 18.36 -13.70
C ASN A 2 -18.53 17.63 -12.64
N THR A 3 -19.07 16.64 -11.98
CA THR A 3 -18.41 15.76 -10.98
C THR A 3 -17.09 15.18 -11.50
N GLU A 4 -17.05 14.76 -12.75
CA GLU A 4 -15.87 14.24 -13.42
C GLU A 4 -14.75 15.29 -13.53
N GLN A 5 -15.08 16.52 -13.90
CA GLN A 5 -14.11 17.62 -13.96
C GLN A 5 -13.53 17.95 -12.59
N HIS A 6 -14.33 17.84 -11.52
CA HIS A 6 -13.83 18.00 -10.15
C HIS A 6 -12.84 16.90 -9.76
N LEU A 7 -13.10 15.65 -10.15
CA LEU A 7 -12.19 14.52 -9.90
C LEU A 7 -10.88 14.65 -10.67
N ILE A 8 -10.93 15.02 -11.95
CA ILE A 8 -9.73 15.24 -12.76
C ILE A 8 -8.87 16.35 -12.15
N ALA A 9 -9.48 17.49 -11.81
CA ALA A 9 -8.75 18.59 -11.21
C ALA A 9 -8.15 18.21 -9.84
N PHE A 10 -8.84 17.39 -9.05
CA PHE A 10 -8.32 16.91 -7.77
C PHE A 10 -7.15 15.93 -7.96
N LYS A 11 -7.24 15.00 -8.93
CA LYS A 11 -6.13 14.09 -9.30
C LYS A 11 -4.89 14.90 -9.72
N ASN A 12 -5.08 15.92 -10.56
CA ASN A 12 -4.00 16.80 -10.98
C ASN A 12 -3.35 17.56 -9.81
N TYR A 13 -4.15 18.08 -8.89
CA TYR A 13 -3.65 18.71 -7.68
C TYR A 13 -2.82 17.74 -6.84
N MET A 14 -3.29 16.52 -6.63
CA MET A 14 -2.55 15.53 -5.86
C MET A 14 -1.24 15.12 -6.55
N ASN A 15 -1.23 14.99 -7.87
CA ASN A 15 -0.02 14.76 -8.67
C ASN A 15 0.98 15.91 -8.51
N TYR A 16 0.53 17.14 -8.63
CA TYR A 16 1.37 18.33 -8.43
C TYR A 16 1.99 18.37 -7.02
N ARG A 17 1.22 17.96 -6.00
CA ARG A 17 1.69 17.82 -4.62
C ARG A 17 2.51 16.56 -4.37
N ARG A 18 2.78 15.75 -5.39
CA ARG A 18 3.59 14.52 -5.35
C ARG A 18 3.06 13.48 -4.35
N TYR A 19 1.74 13.35 -4.23
CA TYR A 19 1.13 12.21 -3.52
C TYR A 19 1.49 10.90 -4.22
N SER A 20 1.55 9.79 -3.48
CA SER A 20 1.76 8.47 -4.09
C SER A 20 0.59 8.08 -4.96
N GLU A 21 0.82 7.34 -6.04
CA GLU A 21 -0.21 6.82 -6.95
C GLU A 21 -1.31 6.07 -6.20
N ASN A 22 -0.92 5.25 -5.20
CA ASN A 22 -1.88 4.54 -4.37
C ASN A 22 -2.76 5.50 -3.54
N THR A 23 -2.20 6.60 -3.03
CA THR A 23 -2.99 7.62 -2.30
C THR A 23 -3.95 8.34 -3.25
N ILE A 24 -3.48 8.70 -4.46
CA ILE A 24 -4.31 9.34 -5.48
C ILE A 24 -5.47 8.44 -5.86
N LYS A 25 -5.20 7.18 -6.13
CA LYS A 25 -6.23 6.18 -6.45
C LYS A 25 -7.24 6.05 -5.31
N THR A 26 -6.79 5.76 -4.09
CA THR A 26 -7.69 5.49 -2.96
C THR A 26 -8.55 6.70 -2.58
N TYR A 27 -8.00 7.92 -2.68
CA TYR A 27 -8.78 9.13 -2.41
C TYR A 27 -9.76 9.44 -3.53
N SER A 28 -9.38 9.20 -4.79
CA SER A 28 -10.27 9.37 -5.93
C SER A 28 -11.43 8.40 -5.88
N ASP A 29 -11.16 7.11 -5.63
CA ASP A 29 -12.20 6.08 -5.50
C ASP A 29 -13.18 6.43 -4.36
N ALA A 30 -12.67 6.92 -3.24
CA ALA A 30 -13.49 7.35 -2.10
C ALA A 30 -14.38 8.55 -2.47
N LEU A 31 -13.85 9.54 -3.19
CA LEU A 31 -14.62 10.70 -3.65
C LEU A 31 -15.66 10.34 -4.73
N GLU A 32 -15.36 9.40 -5.63
CA GLU A 32 -16.33 8.93 -6.61
C GLU A 32 -17.57 8.32 -5.93
N VAL A 33 -17.37 7.54 -4.88
CA VAL A 33 -18.46 6.97 -4.09
C VAL A 33 -19.24 8.08 -3.36
N PHE A 34 -18.53 9.04 -2.76
CA PHE A 34 -19.13 10.17 -2.07
C PHE A 34 -19.98 11.05 -3.03
N PHE A 35 -19.45 11.38 -4.21
CA PHE A 35 -20.16 12.17 -5.21
C PHE A 35 -21.38 11.43 -5.79
N ARG A 36 -21.27 10.12 -5.98
CA ARG A 36 -22.40 9.29 -6.43
C ARG A 36 -23.53 9.28 -5.40
N PHE A 37 -23.21 9.28 -4.11
CA PHE A 37 -24.22 9.36 -3.06
C PHE A 37 -24.99 10.69 -3.12
N PHE A 38 -24.32 11.79 -3.44
CA PHE A 38 -24.91 13.12 -3.56
C PHE A 38 -25.14 13.59 -5.01
N GLN A 39 -25.41 12.66 -5.92
CA GLN A 39 -25.56 12.99 -7.35
C GLN A 39 -26.64 14.07 -7.65
N ASN A 40 -27.63 14.24 -6.76
CA ASN A 40 -28.72 15.21 -6.89
C ASN A 40 -28.44 16.55 -6.16
N LYS A 41 -27.27 16.71 -5.54
CA LYS A 41 -26.86 17.94 -4.84
C LYS A 41 -25.63 18.55 -5.51
N LYS A 42 -25.56 19.89 -5.48
CA LYS A 42 -24.33 20.58 -5.92
C LYS A 42 -23.22 20.36 -4.88
N LEU A 43 -22.03 19.98 -5.31
CA LEU A 43 -20.90 19.68 -4.39
C LEU A 43 -20.51 20.89 -3.54
N GLU A 44 -20.67 22.12 -4.08
CA GLU A 44 -20.37 23.37 -3.38
C GLU A 44 -21.30 23.62 -2.19
N SER A 45 -22.54 23.13 -2.26
CA SER A 45 -23.57 23.33 -1.23
C SER A 45 -23.58 22.29 -0.12
N LEU A 46 -22.78 21.24 -0.25
CA LEU A 46 -22.70 20.21 0.80
C LEU A 46 -22.12 20.77 2.09
N THR A 47 -22.73 20.36 3.19
CA THR A 47 -22.43 20.82 4.55
C THR A 47 -21.80 19.69 5.37
N ILE A 48 -21.48 19.96 6.61
CA ILE A 48 -20.99 18.97 7.58
C ILE A 48 -22.08 17.92 7.85
N GLU A 49 -23.34 18.35 7.94
CA GLU A 49 -24.50 17.48 8.16
C GLU A 49 -24.65 16.46 7.02
N ASP A 50 -24.40 16.88 5.78
CA ASP A 50 -24.39 15.96 4.63
C ASP A 50 -23.28 14.90 4.79
N ILE A 51 -22.09 15.28 5.25
CA ILE A 51 -21.01 14.33 5.48
C ILE A 51 -21.36 13.36 6.61
N ILE A 52 -22.00 13.83 7.68
CA ILE A 52 -22.52 12.98 8.77
C ILE A 52 -23.59 12.04 8.21
N GLN A 53 -24.50 12.53 7.39
CA GLN A 53 -25.51 11.71 6.71
C GLN A 53 -24.84 10.60 5.88
N PHE A 54 -23.86 10.93 5.05
CA PHE A 54 -23.12 9.93 4.27
C PHE A 54 -22.45 8.89 5.18
N ASN A 55 -21.85 9.33 6.27
CA ASN A 55 -21.24 8.42 7.23
C ASN A 55 -22.25 7.42 7.80
N ASN A 56 -23.42 7.88 8.20
CA ASN A 56 -24.48 7.04 8.80
C ASN A 56 -25.12 6.12 7.76
N ASP A 57 -25.61 6.70 6.65
CA ASP A 57 -26.45 6.01 5.68
C ASP A 57 -25.65 5.12 4.72
N TYR A 58 -24.38 5.45 4.49
CA TYR A 58 -23.53 4.67 3.59
C TYR A 58 -22.50 3.83 4.35
N ILE A 59 -21.68 4.45 5.20
CA ILE A 59 -20.54 3.76 5.83
C ILE A 59 -21.00 2.84 6.93
N MET A 60 -21.78 3.36 7.89
CA MET A 60 -22.24 2.59 9.04
C MET A 60 -23.29 1.55 8.62
N ARG A 61 -24.28 1.93 7.82
CA ARG A 61 -25.31 1.01 7.35
C ARG A 61 -24.78 -0.17 6.55
N LYS A 62 -23.68 0.02 5.78
CA LYS A 62 -23.00 -1.05 5.05
C LYS A 62 -21.91 -1.75 5.86
N ASN A 63 -21.77 -1.43 7.15
CA ASN A 63 -20.76 -1.99 8.04
C ASN A 63 -19.33 -1.94 7.45
N LEU A 64 -18.98 -0.81 6.83
CA LEU A 64 -17.66 -0.62 6.25
C LEU A 64 -16.61 -0.38 7.34
N SER A 65 -15.36 -0.73 7.06
CA SER A 65 -14.29 -0.66 8.05
C SER A 65 -14.00 0.78 8.52
N SER A 66 -13.55 0.93 9.77
CA SER A 66 -13.08 2.19 10.32
C SER A 66 -11.93 2.81 9.52
N SER A 67 -11.10 1.98 8.87
CA SER A 67 -10.04 2.42 7.96
C SER A 67 -10.61 3.07 6.71
N TYR A 68 -11.66 2.49 6.13
CA TYR A 68 -12.35 3.08 4.97
C TYR A 68 -13.04 4.39 5.35
N GLN A 69 -13.72 4.44 6.49
CA GLN A 69 -14.32 5.67 7.00
C GLN A 69 -13.29 6.81 7.12
N ASN A 70 -12.14 6.53 7.75
CA ASN A 70 -11.06 7.52 7.86
C ASN A 70 -10.50 7.94 6.50
N GLN A 71 -10.39 7.01 5.56
CA GLN A 71 -9.94 7.30 4.19
C GLN A 71 -10.89 8.27 3.48
N VAL A 72 -12.21 8.01 3.53
CA VAL A 72 -13.23 8.88 2.92
C VAL A 72 -13.19 10.27 3.57
N ILE A 73 -13.20 10.35 4.89
CA ILE A 73 -13.14 11.63 5.61
C ILE A 73 -11.92 12.44 5.20
N ASN A 74 -10.75 11.81 5.12
CA ASN A 74 -9.52 12.51 4.72
C ASN A 74 -9.56 12.97 3.25
N ALA A 75 -10.13 12.15 2.35
CA ALA A 75 -10.31 12.51 0.95
C ALA A 75 -11.25 13.70 0.79
N VAL A 76 -12.41 13.69 1.47
CA VAL A 76 -13.39 14.78 1.47
C VAL A 76 -12.78 16.07 2.04
N LYS A 77 -12.10 16.01 3.19
CA LYS A 77 -11.38 17.17 3.77
C LYS A 77 -10.42 17.79 2.75
N LEU A 78 -9.56 16.97 2.15
CA LEU A 78 -8.56 17.43 1.20
C LEU A 78 -9.22 18.05 -0.04
N PHE A 79 -10.29 17.41 -0.55
CA PHE A 79 -11.05 17.88 -1.70
C PHE A 79 -11.66 19.26 -1.45
N TYR A 80 -12.42 19.44 -0.36
CA TYR A 80 -13.10 20.70 -0.06
C TYR A 80 -12.11 21.83 0.22
N ARG A 81 -11.05 21.53 0.94
CA ARG A 81 -9.96 22.51 1.18
C ARG A 81 -9.32 22.97 -0.12
N ASN A 82 -9.07 22.06 -1.05
CA ASN A 82 -8.43 22.42 -2.33
C ASN A 82 -9.37 23.10 -3.31
N ARG A 83 -10.61 22.58 -3.48
CA ARG A 83 -11.50 23.02 -4.54
C ARG A 83 -12.36 24.22 -4.17
N PHE A 84 -12.71 24.38 -2.91
CA PHE A 84 -13.64 25.39 -2.45
C PHE A 84 -13.04 26.28 -1.36
N ASN A 85 -11.79 26.10 -0.99
CA ASN A 85 -11.13 26.80 0.12
C ASN A 85 -11.94 26.70 1.44
N LYS A 86 -12.72 25.63 1.58
CA LYS A 86 -13.56 25.37 2.75
C LYS A 86 -12.82 24.41 3.69
N THR A 87 -12.61 24.86 4.93
CA THR A 87 -12.16 23.96 6.00
C THR A 87 -13.40 23.24 6.53
N MET A 88 -13.57 21.98 6.11
CA MET A 88 -14.60 21.14 6.72
C MET A 88 -14.10 20.68 8.08
N GLU A 89 -14.66 21.23 9.16
CA GLU A 89 -14.36 20.82 10.55
C GLU A 89 -14.95 19.44 10.84
N VAL A 90 -14.52 18.44 10.07
CA VAL A 90 -14.99 17.05 10.15
C VAL A 90 -14.52 16.36 11.45
N ASP A 91 -13.86 17.08 12.35
CA ASP A 91 -13.44 16.57 13.65
C ASP A 91 -14.65 16.28 14.56
N PHE A 92 -15.83 16.86 14.26
CA PHE A 92 -17.12 16.50 14.84
C PHE A 92 -17.65 15.13 14.41
N ILE A 93 -17.16 14.57 13.29
CA ILE A 93 -17.46 13.16 12.96
C ILE A 93 -16.64 12.32 13.92
N GLN A 94 -17.30 11.72 14.89
CA GLN A 94 -16.66 10.80 15.82
C GLN A 94 -15.93 9.71 15.04
N ARG A 95 -14.60 9.83 15.00
CA ARG A 95 -13.78 8.80 14.38
C ARG A 95 -13.88 7.53 15.24
N PRO A 96 -14.12 6.37 14.64
CA PRO A 96 -14.18 5.14 15.40
C PRO A 96 -12.86 4.95 16.15
N LYS A 97 -12.94 4.67 17.45
CA LYS A 97 -11.77 4.27 18.23
C LYS A 97 -11.15 3.05 17.55
N ARG A 98 -9.88 3.16 17.17
CA ARG A 98 -9.15 1.97 16.69
C ARG A 98 -9.05 0.99 17.84
N GLU A 99 -9.62 -0.19 17.68
CA GLU A 99 -9.30 -1.30 18.56
C GLU A 99 -7.81 -1.59 18.44
N LYS A 100 -7.11 -1.45 19.56
CA LYS A 100 -5.71 -1.86 19.66
C LYS A 100 -5.68 -3.37 19.86
N ARG A 101 -5.80 -4.13 18.78
CA ARG A 101 -5.55 -5.58 18.83
C ARG A 101 -4.05 -5.80 18.80
N LEU A 102 -3.55 -6.58 19.74
CA LEU A 102 -2.18 -7.08 19.67
C LEU A 102 -2.04 -7.94 18.40
N PRO A 103 -0.98 -7.77 17.63
CA PRO A 103 -0.73 -8.64 16.49
C PRO A 103 -0.50 -10.08 16.98
N ASN A 104 -0.99 -11.06 16.20
CA ASN A 104 -0.61 -12.45 16.44
C ASN A 104 0.90 -12.60 16.19
N VAL A 105 1.62 -12.98 17.22
CA VAL A 105 3.06 -13.20 17.15
C VAL A 105 3.30 -14.70 16.92
N LEU A 106 3.94 -15.01 15.79
CA LEU A 106 4.33 -16.39 15.46
C LEU A 106 5.55 -16.82 16.26
N SER A 107 5.57 -18.06 16.72
CA SER A 107 6.73 -18.68 17.32
C SER A 107 7.84 -18.91 16.28
N LYS A 108 9.07 -19.10 16.75
CA LYS A 108 10.19 -19.42 15.84
C LYS A 108 9.95 -20.70 15.02
N ALA A 109 9.27 -21.69 15.61
CA ALA A 109 8.93 -22.93 14.91
C ALA A 109 7.92 -22.71 13.79
N GLU A 110 6.87 -21.92 14.03
CA GLU A 110 5.87 -21.56 13.00
C GLU A 110 6.51 -20.75 11.87
N VAL A 111 7.35 -19.76 12.20
CA VAL A 111 8.08 -19.01 11.17
C VAL A 111 8.96 -19.92 10.33
N LYS A 112 9.72 -20.84 10.96
CA LYS A 112 10.53 -21.82 10.24
C LYS A 112 9.69 -22.67 9.29
N ALA A 113 8.55 -23.19 9.75
CA ALA A 113 7.63 -23.96 8.93
C ALA A 113 7.11 -23.17 7.72
N ILE A 114 6.75 -21.90 7.91
CA ILE A 114 6.31 -21.01 6.81
C ILE A 114 7.44 -20.78 5.79
N LEU A 115 8.68 -20.54 6.25
CA LEU A 115 9.80 -20.30 5.34
C LEU A 115 10.23 -21.55 4.56
N GLU A 116 10.04 -22.74 5.13
CA GLU A 116 10.40 -24.02 4.54
C GLU A 116 9.27 -24.63 3.70
N SER A 117 8.02 -24.21 3.87
CA SER A 117 6.85 -24.77 3.17
C SER A 117 6.89 -24.62 1.63
N PRO A 118 7.37 -23.53 1.02
CA PRO A 118 7.36 -23.43 -0.43
C PRO A 118 8.42 -24.36 -1.06
N THR A 119 8.00 -25.21 -2.00
CA THR A 119 8.94 -26.02 -2.80
C THR A 119 9.70 -25.18 -3.82
N ASN A 120 9.10 -24.08 -4.30
CA ASN A 120 9.71 -23.16 -5.25
C ASN A 120 10.79 -22.29 -4.57
N LEU A 121 12.03 -22.40 -5.07
CA LEU A 121 13.18 -21.66 -4.53
C LEU A 121 12.98 -20.14 -4.57
N LYS A 122 12.30 -19.58 -5.61
CA LYS A 122 11.96 -18.17 -5.70
C LYS A 122 11.09 -17.75 -4.51
N HIS A 123 10.04 -18.49 -4.22
CA HIS A 123 9.11 -18.18 -3.12
C HIS A 123 9.81 -18.28 -1.75
N ARG A 124 10.62 -19.31 -1.58
CA ARG A 124 11.43 -19.48 -0.36
C ARG A 124 12.39 -18.31 -0.15
N ALA A 125 13.09 -17.87 -1.20
CA ALA A 125 14.00 -16.72 -1.15
C ALA A 125 13.25 -15.41 -0.84
N MET A 126 12.06 -15.19 -1.43
CA MET A 126 11.21 -14.04 -1.14
C MET A 126 10.81 -13.97 0.33
N LEU A 127 10.26 -15.07 0.87
CA LEU A 127 9.82 -15.12 2.27
C LEU A 127 10.99 -14.96 3.25
N SER A 128 12.11 -15.60 2.94
CA SER A 128 13.33 -15.49 3.75
C SER A 128 13.86 -14.06 3.80
N LEU A 129 13.85 -13.33 2.67
CA LEU A 129 14.25 -11.91 2.64
C LEU A 129 13.27 -11.03 3.42
N ILE A 130 11.95 -11.24 3.26
CA ILE A 130 10.95 -10.49 4.02
C ILE A 130 11.21 -10.65 5.52
N TYR A 131 11.41 -11.88 5.98
CA TYR A 131 11.59 -12.16 7.39
C TYR A 131 12.93 -11.64 7.92
N ALA A 132 14.04 -11.97 7.24
CA ALA A 132 15.37 -11.62 7.72
C ALA A 132 15.67 -10.13 7.68
N CYS A 133 15.17 -9.42 6.66
CA CYS A 133 15.47 -8.01 6.42
C CYS A 133 14.31 -7.06 6.79
N GLY A 134 13.20 -7.58 7.30
CA GLY A 134 12.01 -6.79 7.66
C GLY A 134 11.48 -5.98 6.46
N LEU A 135 11.45 -6.59 5.28
CA LEU A 135 11.02 -5.90 4.05
C LEU A 135 9.52 -5.73 4.00
N ARG A 136 9.09 -4.55 3.54
CA ARG A 136 7.71 -4.37 3.10
C ARG A 136 7.48 -5.06 1.77
N ARG A 137 6.25 -5.47 1.48
CA ARG A 137 5.88 -6.09 0.20
C ARG A 137 6.41 -5.31 -1.00
N SER A 138 6.14 -4.00 -1.04
CA SER A 138 6.59 -3.14 -2.13
C SER A 138 8.11 -3.01 -2.23
N GLU A 139 8.82 -3.04 -1.11
CA GLU A 139 10.28 -3.01 -1.08
C GLU A 139 10.87 -4.27 -1.71
N LEU A 140 10.38 -5.46 -1.31
CA LEU A 140 10.79 -6.72 -1.91
C LEU A 140 10.60 -6.74 -3.43
N LEU A 141 9.42 -6.32 -3.90
CA LEU A 141 9.06 -6.37 -5.32
C LEU A 141 9.81 -5.31 -6.18
N ASN A 142 10.37 -4.30 -5.54
CA ASN A 142 11.18 -3.28 -6.20
C ASN A 142 12.68 -3.54 -6.13
N LEU A 143 13.14 -4.60 -5.47
CA LEU A 143 14.54 -4.95 -5.44
C LEU A 143 15.05 -5.30 -6.85
N THR A 144 16.21 -4.75 -7.18
CA THR A 144 16.99 -5.11 -8.37
C THR A 144 18.17 -6.00 -7.99
N LEU A 145 18.81 -6.59 -8.98
CA LEU A 145 20.03 -7.37 -8.76
C LEU A 145 21.17 -6.54 -8.14
N LYS A 146 21.23 -5.24 -8.48
CA LYS A 146 22.24 -4.31 -7.98
C LYS A 146 22.06 -3.96 -6.50
N ASP A 147 20.90 -4.18 -5.95
CA ASP A 147 20.61 -3.86 -4.55
C ASP A 147 21.17 -4.90 -3.59
N VAL A 148 21.58 -6.08 -4.08
CA VAL A 148 22.20 -7.13 -3.30
C VAL A 148 23.73 -6.95 -3.35
N LEU A 149 24.30 -6.35 -2.29
CA LEU A 149 25.73 -6.11 -2.14
C LEU A 149 26.37 -7.31 -1.43
N SER A 150 26.51 -8.42 -2.17
CA SER A 150 26.89 -9.72 -1.59
C SER A 150 28.31 -9.76 -1.02
N ASP A 151 29.23 -8.94 -1.51
CA ASP A 151 30.59 -8.77 -1.00
C ASP A 151 30.65 -8.07 0.36
N ARG A 152 29.63 -7.27 0.66
CA ARG A 152 29.51 -6.53 1.93
C ARG A 152 28.46 -7.14 2.88
N ASN A 153 27.79 -8.19 2.46
CA ASN A 153 26.64 -8.78 3.19
C ASN A 153 25.53 -7.76 3.51
N LEU A 154 25.20 -6.90 2.54
CA LEU A 154 24.22 -5.83 2.69
C LEU A 154 23.15 -5.89 1.60
N LEU A 155 21.95 -5.44 1.94
CA LEU A 155 20.85 -5.18 1.03
C LEU A 155 20.53 -3.69 1.05
N PHE A 156 20.56 -3.05 -0.12
CA PHE A 156 20.19 -1.65 -0.29
C PHE A 156 18.70 -1.56 -0.64
N ILE A 157 17.92 -0.81 0.13
CA ILE A 157 16.48 -0.65 -0.07
C ILE A 157 16.23 0.79 -0.46
N GLN A 158 15.89 0.98 -1.73
CA GLN A 158 15.62 2.30 -2.30
C GLN A 158 14.18 2.72 -2.01
N GLN A 159 13.98 4.03 -1.83
CA GLN A 159 12.67 4.69 -1.77
C GLN A 159 11.63 4.01 -0.87
N SER A 160 12.04 3.62 0.31
CA SER A 160 11.16 3.13 1.37
C SER A 160 10.06 4.14 1.73
N LYS A 161 9.18 3.79 2.68
CA LYS A 161 8.12 4.70 3.15
C LYS A 161 8.68 6.08 3.49
N GLY A 162 8.18 7.11 2.81
CA GLY A 162 8.67 8.50 2.95
C GLY A 162 9.88 8.81 2.06
N LYS A 163 10.14 8.01 1.01
CA LYS A 163 11.26 8.17 0.05
C LYS A 163 12.65 8.16 0.71
N LYS A 164 12.79 7.42 1.81
CA LYS A 164 14.07 7.25 2.50
C LYS A 164 14.71 5.93 2.09
N ASP A 165 16.00 5.97 1.78
CA ASP A 165 16.81 4.78 1.54
C ASP A 165 17.27 4.18 2.87
N ARG A 166 17.47 2.88 2.90
CA ARG A 166 18.10 2.20 4.03
C ARG A 166 18.92 1.00 3.57
N VAL A 167 19.92 0.66 4.37
CA VAL A 167 20.75 -0.53 4.19
C VAL A 167 20.45 -1.51 5.32
N VAL A 168 20.33 -2.79 5.00
CA VAL A 168 20.05 -3.86 5.95
C VAL A 168 21.08 -4.97 5.79
N PRO A 169 21.64 -5.52 6.89
CA PRO A 169 22.55 -6.66 6.80
C PRO A 169 21.82 -7.92 6.34
N ILE A 170 22.50 -8.73 5.52
CA ILE A 170 22.03 -10.05 5.07
C ILE A 170 23.00 -11.12 5.56
N GLY A 171 22.45 -12.20 6.15
CA GLY A 171 23.28 -13.35 6.56
C GLY A 171 23.79 -14.18 5.36
N ASN A 172 24.96 -14.80 5.52
CA ASN A 172 25.61 -15.59 4.47
C ASN A 172 24.71 -16.68 3.89
N LYS A 173 23.95 -17.40 4.72
CA LYS A 173 23.00 -18.43 4.27
C LYS A 173 21.94 -17.89 3.30
N LEU A 174 21.49 -16.66 3.53
CA LEU A 174 20.50 -16.02 2.65
C LEU A 174 21.15 -15.57 1.35
N ILE A 175 22.39 -15.09 1.37
CA ILE A 175 23.18 -14.78 0.16
C ILE A 175 23.39 -16.04 -0.68
N GLU A 176 23.74 -17.17 -0.06
CA GLU A 176 23.89 -18.44 -0.76
C GLU A 176 22.56 -18.86 -1.43
N MET A 177 21.44 -18.79 -0.70
CA MET A 177 20.11 -19.05 -1.26
C MET A 177 19.80 -18.12 -2.45
N LEU A 178 20.14 -16.84 -2.38
CA LEU A 178 19.95 -15.90 -3.49
C LEU A 178 20.85 -16.22 -4.68
N ARG A 179 22.07 -16.69 -4.47
CA ARG A 179 22.97 -17.17 -5.54
C ARG A 179 22.40 -18.41 -6.24
N ASP A 180 21.87 -19.36 -5.48
CA ASP A 180 21.24 -20.55 -6.06
C ASP A 180 19.97 -20.20 -6.82
N TYR A 181 19.15 -19.29 -6.27
CA TYR A 181 18.02 -18.71 -6.98
C TYR A 181 18.45 -18.04 -8.29
N TYR A 182 19.50 -17.21 -8.26
CA TYR A 182 20.00 -16.54 -9.46
C TYR A 182 20.48 -17.53 -10.53
N LYS A 183 21.21 -18.57 -10.14
CA LYS A 183 21.67 -19.63 -11.06
C LYS A 183 20.50 -20.36 -11.74
N ALA A 184 19.43 -20.64 -10.98
CA ALA A 184 18.28 -21.39 -11.46
C ALA A 184 17.34 -20.55 -12.34
N PHE A 185 17.09 -19.29 -11.98
CA PHE A 185 16.07 -18.46 -12.64
C PHE A 185 16.63 -17.36 -13.56
N LYS A 186 17.90 -17.00 -13.41
CA LYS A 186 18.65 -16.00 -14.22
C LYS A 186 17.86 -14.70 -14.45
N PRO A 187 17.35 -14.04 -13.40
CA PRO A 187 16.64 -12.78 -13.51
C PRO A 187 17.55 -11.71 -14.15
N LYS A 188 16.95 -10.77 -14.91
CA LYS A 188 17.71 -9.76 -15.69
C LYS A 188 17.68 -8.38 -15.05
N THR A 189 16.55 -7.95 -14.55
CA THR A 189 16.33 -6.59 -14.04
C THR A 189 15.97 -6.60 -12.56
N TRP A 190 14.86 -7.23 -12.25
CA TRP A 190 14.33 -7.28 -10.88
C TRP A 190 14.92 -8.50 -10.17
N LEU A 191 15.20 -8.37 -8.88
CA LEU A 191 15.66 -9.54 -8.10
C LEU A 191 14.65 -10.67 -8.20
N PHE A 192 13.35 -10.36 -8.17
CA PHE A 192 12.27 -11.32 -8.38
C PHE A 192 11.41 -10.88 -9.57
N GLU A 193 11.59 -11.57 -10.68
CA GLU A 193 10.82 -11.33 -11.90
C GLU A 193 9.52 -12.13 -11.91
N GLY A 194 8.51 -11.59 -12.63
CA GLY A 194 7.22 -12.22 -12.86
C GLY A 194 7.30 -13.40 -13.84
N GLN A 195 6.19 -13.65 -14.50
CA GLN A 195 6.09 -14.71 -15.51
C GLN A 195 6.89 -14.38 -16.78
N PHE A 196 6.91 -13.11 -17.17
CA PHE A 196 7.66 -12.64 -18.33
C PHE A 196 8.99 -12.02 -17.88
N PRO A 197 10.07 -12.21 -18.67
CA PRO A 197 11.38 -11.61 -18.38
C PRO A 197 11.29 -10.09 -18.18
N SER A 198 12.09 -9.57 -17.26
CA SER A 198 12.17 -8.15 -16.93
C SER A 198 10.89 -7.51 -16.39
N THR A 199 9.83 -8.28 -16.14
CA THR A 199 8.63 -7.78 -15.46
C THR A 199 8.72 -8.01 -13.96
N LYS A 200 8.14 -7.10 -13.17
CA LYS A 200 8.06 -7.28 -11.71
C LYS A 200 7.18 -8.45 -11.33
N TYR A 201 7.54 -9.14 -10.28
CA TYR A 201 6.62 -10.09 -9.63
C TYR A 201 5.40 -9.34 -9.09
N SER A 202 4.18 -9.91 -9.26
CA SER A 202 2.97 -9.20 -8.87
C SER A 202 2.71 -9.27 -7.35
N GLU A 203 2.12 -8.20 -6.80
CA GLU A 203 1.70 -8.18 -5.40
C GLU A 203 0.73 -9.32 -5.08
N LYS A 204 -0.21 -9.59 -5.99
CA LYS A 204 -1.20 -10.65 -5.83
C LYS A 204 -0.57 -12.04 -5.81
N SER A 205 0.43 -12.27 -6.68
CA SER A 205 1.16 -13.52 -6.69
C SER A 205 1.92 -13.74 -5.38
N LEU A 206 2.54 -12.68 -4.82
CA LEU A 206 3.23 -12.78 -3.53
C LEU A 206 2.26 -13.08 -2.37
N GLU A 207 1.06 -12.47 -2.37
CA GLU A 207 0.02 -12.80 -1.38
C GLU A 207 -0.40 -14.27 -1.45
N ASN A 208 -0.45 -14.84 -2.65
CA ASN A 208 -0.84 -16.24 -2.83
C ASN A 208 0.25 -17.24 -2.39
N VAL A 209 1.52 -16.80 -2.26
CA VAL A 209 2.59 -17.65 -1.72
C VAL A 209 2.37 -17.99 -0.24
N LEU A 210 1.65 -17.14 0.50
CA LEU A 210 1.36 -17.30 1.93
C LEU A 210 0.00 -17.97 2.22
N LYS A 211 -0.74 -18.35 1.19
CA LYS A 211 -2.01 -19.08 1.31
C LYS A 211 -1.81 -20.59 1.19
#